data_f6f1b2c53f337d65bf6028e91af1a310
#
_entry.id   f6f1b2c53f337d65bf6028e91af1a310
#
_cell.length_a   1.000
_cell.length_b   1.000
_cell.length_c   1.000
_cell.angle_alpha   90.00
_cell.angle_beta   90.00
_cell.angle_gamma   90.00
#
_symmetry.space_group_name_H-M   'P 1'
#
loop_
_entity.id
_entity.type
_entity.pdbx_description
1 polymer ?
#
loop_
_entity_poly.entity_id
_entity_poly.type
_entity_poly.pdbx_seq_one_letter_code
_entity_poly.pdbx_strand_id
1 'polypeptide(L)'
;MNMLNKTVGFILNPLFLGMSIIAIGMVLAICRRRKMTIWCMMAAVAWFWFWSMPITGSWLAMPLEKDFPVQLAEDMPTADAIALMGGGVGGSTNYPYAMLRDGADRAWHAARLWRAGKAPIIIPSNVGAELADIRLLTDLGVPKDAVVLETKAENTEENAKFVRDILLGSGGVVEFNSPTHLFIHSPTSKPKVLLVTSACHMKRSLYMFRKYAPEIECIPAATDYQALPWKDEPFKWRHILPDIGAFAHNNSFIHEYIGYYGYKWFR
;
A
#
# COMPACT_ATOMS: atom_id res chain seq x y z
N MET A 1 -5.20 14.13 0.51
CA MET A 1 -6.35 13.32 1.03
C MET A 1 -7.34 14.27 1.71
N ASN A 2 -8.61 14.34 1.23
CA ASN A 2 -9.59 15.32 1.77
C ASN A 2 -9.85 15.10 3.26
N MET A 3 -10.07 16.20 4.01
CA MET A 3 -10.45 16.16 5.42
C MET A 3 -11.60 15.18 5.70
N LEU A 4 -12.57 15.09 4.78
CA LEU A 4 -13.70 14.17 4.88
C LEU A 4 -13.23 12.69 4.97
N ASN A 5 -12.33 12.25 4.09
CA ASN A 5 -11.83 10.86 4.10
C ASN A 5 -11.02 10.55 5.38
N LYS A 6 -10.27 11.53 5.89
CA LYS A 6 -9.57 11.39 7.18
C LYS A 6 -10.54 11.24 8.34
N THR A 7 -11.60 12.06 8.36
CA THR A 7 -12.63 12.02 9.42
C THR A 7 -13.44 10.72 9.36
N VAL A 8 -13.86 10.29 8.17
CA VAL A 8 -14.56 9.01 7.98
C VAL A 8 -13.67 7.83 8.39
N GLY A 9 -12.39 7.85 7.99
CA GLY A 9 -11.42 6.83 8.39
C GLY A 9 -11.21 6.77 9.90
N PHE A 10 -11.21 7.91 10.59
CA PHE A 10 -11.13 7.96 12.05
C PHE A 10 -12.39 7.39 12.72
N ILE A 11 -13.57 7.77 12.27
CA ILE A 11 -14.85 7.30 12.83
C ILE A 11 -15.03 5.79 12.62
N LEU A 12 -14.63 5.27 11.45
CA LEU A 12 -14.73 3.84 11.12
C LEU A 12 -13.57 3.00 11.67
N ASN A 13 -12.63 3.63 12.37
CA ASN A 13 -11.52 2.92 13.00
C ASN A 13 -12.05 1.93 14.05
N PRO A 14 -11.67 0.63 13.99
CA PRO A 14 -12.13 -0.38 14.94
C PRO A 14 -11.84 -0.05 16.41
N LEU A 15 -10.72 0.62 16.69
CA LEU A 15 -10.39 1.05 18.05
C LEU A 15 -11.38 2.10 18.52
N PHE A 16 -11.65 3.13 17.70
CA PHE A 16 -12.59 4.20 18.04
C PHE A 16 -14.01 3.65 18.27
N LEU A 17 -14.49 2.77 17.40
CA LEU A 17 -15.80 2.15 17.53
C LEU A 17 -15.89 1.27 18.78
N GLY A 18 -14.89 0.45 19.06
CA GLY A 18 -14.84 -0.38 20.25
C GLY A 18 -14.84 0.44 21.54
N MET A 19 -14.04 1.52 21.59
CA MET A 19 -14.01 2.44 22.73
C MET A 19 -15.35 3.17 22.90
N SER A 20 -16.03 3.51 21.81
CA SER A 20 -17.35 4.13 21.84
C SER A 20 -18.40 3.20 22.44
N ILE A 21 -18.36 1.90 22.11
CA ILE A 21 -19.26 0.89 22.71
C ILE A 21 -19.01 0.80 24.23
N ILE A 22 -17.75 0.84 24.67
CA ILE A 22 -17.41 0.83 26.11
C ILE A 22 -17.95 2.11 26.77
N ALA A 23 -17.75 3.28 26.16
CA ALA A 23 -18.23 4.56 26.71
C ALA A 23 -19.75 4.59 26.87
N ILE A 24 -20.50 4.10 25.87
CA ILE A 24 -21.95 3.94 25.94
C ILE A 24 -22.33 3.01 27.10
N GLY A 25 -21.64 1.88 27.25
CA GLY A 25 -21.87 0.94 28.35
C GLY A 25 -21.65 1.59 29.72
N MET A 26 -20.61 2.43 29.86
CA MET A 26 -20.37 3.16 31.11
C MET A 26 -21.50 4.15 31.44
N VAL A 27 -21.98 4.91 30.44
CA VAL A 27 -23.13 5.82 30.62
C VAL A 27 -24.37 5.05 31.05
N LEU A 28 -24.65 3.90 30.40
CA LEU A 28 -25.78 3.03 30.76
C LEU A 28 -25.67 2.45 32.19
N ALA A 29 -24.45 2.16 32.65
CA ALA A 29 -24.19 1.75 34.02
C ALA A 29 -24.53 2.84 35.02
N ILE A 30 -24.11 4.09 34.75
CA ILE A 30 -24.44 5.26 35.56
C ILE A 30 -25.96 5.47 35.60
N CYS A 31 -26.64 5.29 34.46
CA CYS A 31 -28.10 5.35 34.36
C CYS A 31 -28.80 4.12 34.93
N ARG A 32 -28.09 3.21 35.60
CA ARG A 32 -28.60 1.95 36.22
C ARG A 32 -29.32 1.02 35.25
N ARG A 33 -29.01 1.08 33.94
CA ARG A 33 -29.58 0.19 32.90
C ARG A 33 -28.78 -1.12 32.78
N ARG A 34 -28.73 -1.88 33.88
CA ARG A 34 -27.84 -3.07 34.06
C ARG A 34 -27.84 -4.04 32.89
N LYS A 35 -29.01 -4.41 32.34
CA LYS A 35 -29.09 -5.35 31.20
C LYS A 35 -28.38 -4.78 29.95
N MET A 36 -28.64 -3.53 29.60
CA MET A 36 -28.01 -2.87 28.44
C MET A 36 -26.51 -2.69 28.64
N THR A 37 -26.06 -2.39 29.84
CA THR A 37 -24.61 -2.32 30.17
C THR A 37 -23.92 -3.64 29.88
N ILE A 38 -24.51 -4.79 30.34
CA ILE A 38 -23.96 -6.12 30.10
C ILE A 38 -23.86 -6.38 28.59
N TRP A 39 -24.90 -6.09 27.82
CA TRP A 39 -24.86 -6.27 26.35
C TRP A 39 -23.80 -5.40 25.67
N CYS A 40 -23.62 -4.15 26.07
CA CYS A 40 -22.55 -3.29 25.56
C CYS A 40 -21.17 -3.85 25.88
N MET A 41 -20.95 -4.34 27.10
CA MET A 41 -19.66 -4.95 27.46
C MET A 41 -19.40 -6.23 26.67
N MET A 42 -20.38 -7.10 26.51
CA MET A 42 -20.24 -8.29 25.69
C MET A 42 -19.96 -7.94 24.22
N ALA A 43 -20.65 -6.93 23.68
CA ALA A 43 -20.42 -6.46 22.32
C ALA A 43 -19.00 -5.88 22.15
N ALA A 44 -18.50 -5.11 23.13
CA ALA A 44 -17.14 -4.58 23.10
C ALA A 44 -16.08 -5.71 23.11
N VAL A 45 -16.26 -6.70 23.97
CA VAL A 45 -15.36 -7.87 24.03
C VAL A 45 -15.37 -8.62 22.70
N ALA A 46 -16.56 -8.92 22.15
CA ALA A 46 -16.69 -9.60 20.86
C ALA A 46 -16.07 -8.77 19.70
N TRP A 47 -16.26 -7.43 19.73
CA TRP A 47 -15.70 -6.52 18.77
C TRP A 47 -14.17 -6.55 18.76
N PHE A 48 -13.54 -6.36 19.93
CA PHE A 48 -12.08 -6.39 20.04
C PHE A 48 -11.53 -7.77 19.74
N TRP A 49 -12.20 -8.85 20.16
CA TRP A 49 -11.83 -10.20 19.82
C TRP A 49 -11.78 -10.40 18.31
N PHE A 50 -12.87 -10.06 17.59
CA PHE A 50 -12.97 -10.19 16.14
C PHE A 50 -11.83 -9.42 15.42
N TRP A 51 -11.61 -8.17 15.80
CA TRP A 51 -10.58 -7.35 15.17
C TRP A 51 -9.15 -7.76 15.55
N SER A 52 -8.96 -8.50 16.62
CA SER A 52 -7.66 -9.02 17.04
C SER A 52 -7.35 -10.42 16.50
N MET A 53 -8.30 -11.10 15.84
CA MET A 53 -8.01 -12.42 15.26
C MET A 53 -7.15 -12.28 13.99
N PRO A 54 -6.04 -13.04 13.86
CA PRO A 54 -5.27 -13.10 12.63
C PRO A 54 -6.09 -13.51 11.39
N ILE A 55 -7.04 -14.44 11.54
CA ILE A 55 -7.89 -14.89 10.43
C ILE A 55 -8.77 -13.77 9.86
N THR A 56 -9.15 -12.80 10.66
CA THR A 56 -9.91 -11.61 10.20
C THR A 56 -9.14 -10.84 9.15
N GLY A 57 -7.83 -10.70 9.32
CA GLY A 57 -6.95 -10.05 8.32
C GLY A 57 -6.99 -10.75 6.98
N SER A 58 -6.92 -12.08 6.97
CA SER A 58 -7.02 -12.86 5.74
C SER A 58 -8.39 -12.65 5.04
N TRP A 59 -9.49 -12.63 5.79
CA TRP A 59 -10.82 -12.36 5.24
C TRP A 59 -10.95 -10.96 4.65
N LEU A 60 -10.30 -9.97 5.27
CA LEU A 60 -10.30 -8.60 4.78
C LEU A 60 -9.37 -8.41 3.56
N ALA A 61 -8.22 -9.09 3.54
CA ALA A 61 -7.26 -8.99 2.45
C ALA A 61 -7.74 -9.70 1.18
N MET A 62 -8.34 -10.88 1.31
CA MET A 62 -8.72 -11.73 0.17
C MET A 62 -9.52 -11.00 -0.92
N PRO A 63 -10.58 -10.21 -0.64
CA PRO A 63 -11.31 -9.49 -1.69
C PRO A 63 -10.48 -8.40 -2.37
N LEU A 64 -9.43 -7.88 -1.71
CA LEU A 64 -8.54 -6.87 -2.27
C LEU A 64 -7.49 -7.50 -3.20
N GLU A 65 -7.03 -8.71 -2.88
CA GLU A 65 -5.89 -9.37 -3.52
C GLU A 65 -6.28 -10.38 -4.61
N LYS A 66 -7.49 -10.96 -4.55
CA LYS A 66 -7.92 -12.07 -5.43
C LYS A 66 -7.79 -11.79 -6.93
N ASP A 67 -7.83 -10.52 -7.34
CA ASP A 67 -7.75 -10.12 -8.74
C ASP A 67 -6.28 -9.96 -9.21
N PHE A 68 -5.32 -10.13 -8.32
CA PHE A 68 -3.88 -9.97 -8.57
C PHE A 68 -3.13 -11.24 -8.16
N PRO A 69 -3.15 -12.29 -9.00
CA PRO A 69 -2.43 -13.52 -8.68
C PRO A 69 -0.91 -13.26 -8.60
N VAL A 70 -0.23 -14.11 -7.84
CA VAL A 70 1.24 -14.09 -7.78
C VAL A 70 1.80 -14.37 -9.16
N GLN A 71 2.71 -13.52 -9.61
CA GLN A 71 3.43 -13.68 -10.86
C GLN A 71 4.93 -13.68 -10.60
N LEU A 72 5.66 -14.55 -11.26
CA LEU A 72 7.11 -14.51 -11.21
C LEU A 72 7.63 -13.29 -11.98
N ALA A 73 8.74 -12.72 -11.53
CA ALA A 73 9.32 -11.56 -12.19
C ALA A 73 9.70 -11.87 -13.66
N GLU A 74 10.12 -13.11 -13.92
CA GLU A 74 10.50 -13.59 -15.24
C GLU A 74 9.32 -13.69 -16.22
N ASP A 75 8.11 -13.88 -15.70
CA ASP A 75 6.89 -14.02 -16.52
C ASP A 75 6.20 -12.68 -16.80
N MET A 76 6.62 -11.61 -16.10
CA MET A 76 6.07 -10.28 -16.31
C MET A 76 6.42 -9.74 -17.70
N PRO A 77 5.54 -9.00 -18.36
CA PRO A 77 5.86 -8.32 -19.61
C PRO A 77 6.91 -7.24 -19.41
N THR A 78 7.60 -6.86 -20.48
CA THR A 78 8.50 -5.71 -20.48
C THR A 78 7.71 -4.40 -20.48
N ALA A 79 8.27 -3.39 -19.84
CA ALA A 79 7.72 -2.06 -19.70
C ALA A 79 8.81 -0.98 -19.82
N ASP A 80 8.41 0.28 -19.93
CA ASP A 80 9.32 1.41 -20.01
C ASP A 80 9.89 1.79 -18.63
N ALA A 81 9.12 1.53 -17.55
CA ALA A 81 9.56 1.76 -16.18
C ALA A 81 8.87 0.82 -15.18
N ILE A 82 9.45 0.75 -13.98
CA ILE A 82 8.83 0.17 -12.78
C ILE A 82 8.47 1.32 -11.85
N ALA A 83 7.17 1.57 -11.63
CA ALA A 83 6.72 2.52 -10.62
C ALA A 83 6.63 1.81 -9.26
N LEU A 84 7.51 2.18 -8.35
CA LEU A 84 7.55 1.64 -6.98
C LEU A 84 6.78 2.58 -6.06
N MET A 85 5.60 2.11 -5.60
CA MET A 85 4.81 2.86 -4.64
C MET A 85 5.46 2.85 -3.26
N GLY A 86 5.58 4.02 -2.67
CA GLY A 86 6.24 4.22 -1.40
C GLY A 86 5.62 3.49 -0.21
N GLY A 87 6.38 3.43 0.87
CA GLY A 87 6.06 2.71 2.11
C GLY A 87 6.87 1.43 2.24
N GLY A 88 7.21 1.06 3.46
CA GLY A 88 7.98 -0.15 3.74
C GLY A 88 9.49 0.07 3.85
N VAL A 89 10.02 1.17 3.39
CA VAL A 89 11.42 1.54 3.61
C VAL A 89 11.48 2.85 4.36
N GLY A 90 12.26 2.90 5.40
CA GLY A 90 12.53 4.11 6.18
C GLY A 90 14.02 4.41 6.24
N GLY A 91 14.35 5.64 6.55
CA GLY A 91 15.73 6.07 6.76
C GLY A 91 15.82 7.15 7.82
N SER A 92 17.03 7.37 8.30
CA SER A 92 17.38 8.47 9.18
C SER A 92 18.74 9.00 8.76
N THR A 93 18.96 10.29 8.90
CA THR A 93 20.28 10.90 8.70
C THR A 93 21.34 10.34 9.63
N ASN A 94 20.92 9.83 10.81
CA ASN A 94 21.79 9.28 11.84
C ASN A 94 22.02 7.76 11.69
N TYR A 95 21.41 7.12 10.71
CA TYR A 95 21.56 5.68 10.48
C TYR A 95 21.89 5.41 9.02
N PRO A 96 23.06 4.79 8.73
CA PRO A 96 23.59 4.71 7.36
C PRO A 96 22.88 3.68 6.47
N TYR A 97 22.07 2.80 7.04
CA TYR A 97 21.38 1.73 6.32
C TYR A 97 19.89 2.04 6.11
N ALA A 98 19.28 1.40 5.11
CA ALA A 98 17.84 1.40 4.94
C ALA A 98 17.18 0.63 6.09
N MET A 99 16.12 1.19 6.68
CA MET A 99 15.32 0.50 7.70
C MET A 99 14.14 -0.17 7.02
N LEU A 100 14.11 -1.50 7.03
CA LEU A 100 13.01 -2.27 6.46
C LEU A 100 11.83 -2.26 7.42
N ARG A 101 10.64 -1.97 6.89
CA ARG A 101 9.35 -1.98 7.58
C ARG A 101 8.40 -2.91 6.85
N ASP A 102 7.19 -3.04 7.34
CA ASP A 102 6.12 -3.76 6.64
C ASP A 102 5.96 -3.18 5.22
N GLY A 103 5.92 -4.04 4.23
CA GLY A 103 5.86 -3.65 2.82
C GLY A 103 7.21 -3.36 2.13
N ALA A 104 8.36 -3.61 2.79
CA ALA A 104 9.68 -3.57 2.14
C ALA A 104 9.80 -4.56 0.96
N ASP A 105 8.96 -5.57 0.91
CA ASP A 105 8.78 -6.51 -0.19
C ASP A 105 8.58 -5.81 -1.54
N ARG A 106 8.01 -4.61 -1.54
CA ARG A 106 7.81 -3.80 -2.75
C ARG A 106 9.14 -3.43 -3.39
N ALA A 107 10.08 -2.89 -2.62
CA ALA A 107 11.41 -2.53 -3.12
C ALA A 107 12.19 -3.79 -3.57
N TRP A 108 12.06 -4.87 -2.80
CA TRP A 108 12.65 -6.16 -3.18
C TRP A 108 12.08 -6.68 -4.50
N HIS A 109 10.76 -6.61 -4.69
CA HIS A 109 10.12 -7.06 -5.92
C HIS A 109 10.48 -6.16 -7.12
N ALA A 110 10.54 -4.85 -6.93
CA ALA A 110 11.00 -3.91 -7.96
C ALA A 110 12.43 -4.23 -8.43
N ALA A 111 13.35 -4.53 -7.49
CA ALA A 111 14.70 -4.94 -7.83
C ALA A 111 14.74 -6.28 -8.57
N ARG A 112 13.86 -7.25 -8.24
CA ARG A 112 13.74 -8.51 -9.01
C ARG A 112 13.28 -8.27 -10.44
N LEU A 113 12.26 -7.45 -10.64
CA LEU A 113 11.76 -7.08 -11.97
C LEU A 113 12.85 -6.40 -12.81
N TRP A 114 13.59 -5.48 -12.20
CA TRP A 114 14.70 -4.81 -12.87
C TRP A 114 15.79 -5.81 -13.27
N ARG A 115 16.21 -6.71 -12.36
CA ARG A 115 17.20 -7.77 -12.64
C ARG A 115 16.74 -8.75 -13.71
N ALA A 116 15.43 -9.03 -13.79
CA ALA A 116 14.83 -9.83 -14.85
C ALA A 116 14.72 -9.08 -16.19
N GLY A 117 15.25 -7.85 -16.29
CA GLY A 117 15.24 -7.05 -17.51
C GLY A 117 13.86 -6.58 -17.94
N LYS A 118 12.92 -6.45 -16.99
CA LYS A 118 11.53 -6.10 -17.31
C LYS A 118 11.31 -4.61 -17.54
N ALA A 119 12.18 -3.75 -17.02
CA ALA A 119 12.23 -2.33 -17.36
C ALA A 119 13.64 -1.76 -17.10
N PRO A 120 14.04 -0.73 -17.81
CA PRO A 120 15.37 -0.12 -17.66
C PRO A 120 15.51 0.71 -16.38
N ILE A 121 14.42 1.27 -15.86
CA ILE A 121 14.43 2.18 -14.70
C ILE A 121 13.39 1.80 -13.65
N ILE A 122 13.68 2.19 -12.40
CA ILE A 122 12.75 2.14 -11.28
C ILE A 122 12.46 3.58 -10.84
N ILE A 123 11.16 3.90 -10.66
CA ILE A 123 10.68 5.20 -10.18
C ILE A 123 10.07 5.00 -8.80
N PRO A 124 10.84 5.13 -7.71
CA PRO A 124 10.27 5.23 -6.37
C PRO A 124 9.48 6.54 -6.27
N SER A 125 8.21 6.45 -5.84
CA SER A 125 7.32 7.59 -5.71
C SER A 125 6.81 7.69 -4.29
N ASN A 126 7.43 8.57 -3.49
CA ASN A 126 7.13 8.74 -2.07
C ASN A 126 7.88 9.94 -1.45
N VAL A 127 7.19 10.71 -0.62
CA VAL A 127 7.82 11.77 0.18
C VAL A 127 8.57 11.17 1.39
N GLY A 128 9.82 11.57 1.57
CA GLY A 128 10.59 11.37 2.79
C GLY A 128 11.38 10.07 2.92
N ALA A 129 11.37 9.19 1.91
CA ALA A 129 12.13 7.94 1.93
C ALA A 129 13.22 7.86 0.84
N GLU A 130 13.48 8.93 0.14
CA GLU A 130 14.30 8.97 -1.08
C GLU A 130 15.67 8.32 -0.92
N LEU A 131 16.40 8.70 0.14
CA LEU A 131 17.72 8.13 0.42
C LEU A 131 17.66 6.66 0.84
N ALA A 132 16.59 6.27 1.53
CA ALA A 132 16.42 4.91 2.00
C ALA A 132 16.06 3.96 0.85
N ASP A 133 15.18 4.40 -0.06
CA ASP A 133 14.81 3.63 -1.26
C ASP A 133 16.03 3.44 -2.17
N ILE A 134 16.83 4.50 -2.41
CA ILE A 134 18.07 4.38 -3.19
C ILE A 134 19.04 3.42 -2.53
N ARG A 135 19.28 3.53 -1.22
CA ARG A 135 20.19 2.65 -0.50
C ARG A 135 19.76 1.20 -0.64
N LEU A 136 18.49 0.90 -0.36
CA LEU A 136 17.98 -0.46 -0.46
C LEU A 136 18.08 -1.00 -1.90
N LEU A 137 17.66 -0.23 -2.90
CA LEU A 137 17.74 -0.66 -4.29
C LEU A 137 19.21 -0.88 -4.73
N THR A 138 20.13 -0.02 -4.27
CA THR A 138 21.56 -0.17 -4.55
C THR A 138 22.14 -1.42 -3.86
N ASP A 139 21.78 -1.66 -2.60
CA ASP A 139 22.20 -2.86 -1.87
C ASP A 139 21.65 -4.14 -2.54
N LEU A 140 20.50 -4.03 -3.21
CA LEU A 140 19.91 -5.08 -4.03
C LEU A 140 20.50 -5.17 -5.45
N GLY A 141 21.54 -4.40 -5.76
CA GLY A 141 22.28 -4.46 -7.03
C GLY A 141 21.69 -3.62 -8.17
N VAL A 142 20.71 -2.74 -7.89
CA VAL A 142 20.22 -1.77 -8.87
C VAL A 142 21.17 -0.58 -8.93
N PRO A 143 21.75 -0.24 -10.08
CA PRO A 143 22.64 0.91 -10.19
C PRO A 143 21.87 2.22 -9.98
N LYS A 144 22.55 3.22 -9.42
CA LYS A 144 21.90 4.51 -9.07
C LYS A 144 21.32 5.26 -10.28
N ASP A 145 21.93 5.11 -11.43
CA ASP A 145 21.48 5.69 -12.70
C ASP A 145 20.21 5.03 -13.26
N ALA A 146 19.87 3.82 -12.79
CA ALA A 146 18.60 3.18 -13.09
C ALA A 146 17.47 3.58 -12.11
N VAL A 147 17.73 4.44 -11.11
CA VAL A 147 16.73 4.90 -10.14
C VAL A 147 16.39 6.37 -10.39
N VAL A 148 15.15 6.64 -10.72
CA VAL A 148 14.61 7.99 -10.94
C VAL A 148 13.64 8.33 -9.81
N LEU A 149 14.04 9.25 -8.93
CA LEU A 149 13.25 9.59 -7.75
C LEU A 149 12.08 10.53 -8.07
N GLU A 150 10.93 10.20 -7.54
CA GLU A 150 9.79 11.09 -7.39
C GLU A 150 9.58 11.37 -5.89
N THR A 151 9.77 12.62 -5.46
CA THR A 151 9.90 13.00 -4.05
C THR A 151 8.79 13.91 -3.54
N LYS A 152 7.79 14.23 -4.37
CA LYS A 152 6.75 15.21 -4.06
C LYS A 152 5.41 14.59 -3.68
N ALA A 153 5.16 13.36 -4.11
CA ALA A 153 3.85 12.73 -3.93
C ALA A 153 3.57 12.43 -2.46
N GLU A 154 2.54 13.05 -1.91
CA GLU A 154 2.04 12.81 -0.55
C GLU A 154 0.89 11.78 -0.51
N ASN A 155 0.39 11.38 -1.67
CA ASN A 155 -0.77 10.48 -1.79
C ASN A 155 -0.79 9.76 -3.14
N THR A 156 -1.62 8.72 -3.26
CA THR A 156 -1.70 7.87 -4.45
C THR A 156 -2.15 8.61 -5.73
N GLU A 157 -2.95 9.67 -5.60
CA GLU A 157 -3.33 10.52 -6.74
C GLU A 157 -2.12 11.25 -7.31
N GLU A 158 -1.30 11.84 -6.42
CA GLU A 158 -0.08 12.54 -6.80
C GLU A 158 0.98 11.59 -7.36
N ASN A 159 1.13 10.40 -6.77
CA ASN A 159 2.00 9.36 -7.34
C ASN A 159 1.65 9.09 -8.81
N ALA A 160 0.36 8.92 -9.13
CA ALA A 160 -0.06 8.68 -10.50
C ALA A 160 0.29 9.84 -11.44
N LYS A 161 0.04 11.09 -11.00
CA LYS A 161 0.34 12.29 -11.78
C LYS A 161 1.83 12.47 -12.02
N PHE A 162 2.63 12.36 -10.97
CA PHE A 162 4.06 12.64 -11.07
C PHE A 162 4.83 11.53 -11.79
N VAL A 163 4.46 10.26 -11.61
CA VAL A 163 5.00 9.17 -12.42
C VAL A 163 4.68 9.36 -13.90
N ARG A 164 3.44 9.76 -14.23
CA ARG A 164 3.06 10.12 -15.61
C ARG A 164 3.94 11.26 -16.14
N ASP A 165 4.09 12.33 -15.38
CA ASP A 165 4.83 13.52 -15.80
C ASP A 165 6.31 13.21 -16.04
N ILE A 166 6.91 12.33 -15.22
CA ILE A 166 8.27 11.82 -15.44
C ILE A 166 8.33 11.05 -16.77
N LEU A 167 7.40 10.13 -17.01
CA LEU A 167 7.43 9.28 -18.22
C LEU A 167 7.15 10.06 -19.51
N LEU A 168 6.34 11.13 -19.44
CA LEU A 168 6.02 11.98 -20.59
C LEU A 168 7.03 13.12 -20.78
N GLY A 169 8.02 13.26 -19.89
CA GLY A 169 8.99 14.36 -19.97
C GLY A 169 8.39 15.74 -19.70
N SER A 170 7.19 15.80 -19.09
CA SER A 170 6.43 17.04 -18.89
C SER A 170 6.73 17.77 -17.58
N GLY A 171 7.81 17.39 -16.87
CA GLY A 171 8.28 18.14 -15.70
C GLY A 171 8.06 17.47 -14.36
N GLY A 172 8.61 16.30 -14.13
CA GLY A 172 8.90 15.80 -12.77
C GLY A 172 10.24 16.36 -12.31
N VAL A 173 10.40 16.67 -11.02
CA VAL A 173 11.72 16.98 -10.47
C VAL A 173 12.51 15.69 -10.46
N VAL A 174 13.37 15.55 -11.42
CA VAL A 174 14.37 14.49 -11.49
C VAL A 174 15.61 15.02 -10.76
N GLU A 175 15.67 14.75 -9.45
CA GLU A 175 16.95 14.85 -8.76
C GLU A 175 17.66 13.51 -8.98
N PHE A 176 18.56 13.48 -9.89
CA PHE A 176 19.79 12.69 -9.97
C PHE A 176 20.30 12.60 -11.42
N ASN A 177 21.62 12.38 -11.59
CA ASN A 177 22.40 12.25 -12.82
C ASN A 177 21.92 11.16 -13.80
N SER A 178 20.62 11.10 -14.09
CA SER A 178 20.13 10.26 -15.18
C SER A 178 20.48 10.92 -16.51
N PRO A 179 21.14 10.22 -17.41
CA PRO A 179 21.32 10.73 -18.75
C PRO A 179 19.95 11.05 -19.35
N THR A 180 19.78 12.25 -19.84
CA THR A 180 18.58 12.83 -20.47
C THR A 180 18.00 12.01 -21.64
N HIS A 181 18.60 10.86 -21.93
CA HIS A 181 18.27 9.97 -23.05
C HIS A 181 17.25 8.86 -22.69
N LEU A 182 16.84 8.73 -21.41
CA LEU A 182 15.95 7.64 -20.96
C LEU A 182 14.46 7.86 -21.29
N PHE A 183 14.07 9.05 -21.71
CA PHE A 183 12.68 9.38 -21.99
C PHE A 183 12.35 9.37 -23.49
N ILE A 184 12.91 8.42 -24.23
CA ILE A 184 12.50 8.19 -25.62
C ILE A 184 11.28 7.31 -25.61
N HIS A 185 10.15 7.93 -25.28
CA HIS A 185 8.88 7.34 -25.59
C HIS A 185 8.65 7.43 -27.10
N SER A 186 8.37 6.30 -27.76
CA SER A 186 7.93 6.32 -29.16
C SER A 186 6.61 7.09 -29.23
N PRO A 187 6.50 8.12 -30.10
CA PRO A 187 5.29 8.93 -30.19
C PRO A 187 4.02 8.17 -30.56
N THR A 188 4.14 6.88 -30.85
CA THR A 188 3.04 6.04 -31.41
C THR A 188 2.38 5.10 -30.40
N SER A 189 2.93 4.91 -29.20
CA SER A 189 2.35 4.00 -28.18
C SER A 189 2.32 4.63 -26.78
N LYS A 190 1.39 4.22 -25.93
CA LYS A 190 1.36 4.65 -24.52
C LYS A 190 2.54 4.03 -23.78
N PRO A 191 3.24 4.80 -22.91
CA PRO A 191 4.25 4.24 -22.03
C PRO A 191 3.66 3.14 -21.15
N LYS A 192 4.40 2.04 -20.99
CA LYS A 192 4.02 0.93 -20.12
C LYS A 192 4.76 1.02 -18.81
N VAL A 193 4.04 0.78 -17.71
CA VAL A 193 4.59 0.84 -16.36
C VAL A 193 4.22 -0.42 -15.60
N LEU A 194 5.20 -1.10 -15.03
CA LEU A 194 4.98 -2.11 -14.00
C LEU A 194 4.73 -1.41 -12.67
N LEU A 195 3.50 -1.43 -12.21
CA LEU A 195 3.11 -0.80 -10.95
C LEU A 195 3.34 -1.75 -9.79
N VAL A 196 4.36 -1.48 -8.97
CA VAL A 196 4.73 -2.30 -7.82
C VAL A 196 4.16 -1.70 -6.54
N THR A 197 3.28 -2.46 -5.89
CA THR A 197 2.73 -2.14 -4.58
C THR A 197 2.21 -3.41 -3.89
N SER A 198 1.83 -3.32 -2.60
CA SER A 198 1.18 -4.44 -1.90
C SER A 198 -0.10 -4.85 -2.61
N ALA A 199 -0.37 -6.15 -2.66
CA ALA A 199 -1.54 -6.70 -3.34
C ALA A 199 -2.86 -6.10 -2.83
N CYS A 200 -2.98 -5.89 -1.51
CA CYS A 200 -4.15 -5.24 -0.91
C CYS A 200 -4.34 -3.77 -1.36
N HIS A 201 -3.23 -3.07 -1.69
CA HIS A 201 -3.23 -1.68 -2.13
C HIS A 201 -3.44 -1.53 -3.65
N MET A 202 -3.27 -2.61 -4.42
CA MET A 202 -3.23 -2.58 -5.89
C MET A 202 -4.52 -2.05 -6.52
N LYS A 203 -5.70 -2.44 -6.02
CA LYS A 203 -6.99 -1.95 -6.54
C LYS A 203 -7.09 -0.43 -6.50
N ARG A 204 -6.72 0.17 -5.37
CA ARG A 204 -6.76 1.62 -5.19
C ARG A 204 -5.72 2.32 -6.08
N SER A 205 -4.52 1.79 -6.14
CA SER A 205 -3.44 2.35 -6.98
C SER A 205 -3.81 2.32 -8.47
N LEU A 206 -4.27 1.19 -9.00
CA LEU A 206 -4.70 1.09 -10.39
C LEU A 206 -5.87 2.02 -10.72
N TYR A 207 -6.83 2.17 -9.80
CA TYR A 207 -7.92 3.13 -9.98
C TYR A 207 -7.38 4.56 -10.13
N MET A 208 -6.41 4.96 -9.30
CA MET A 208 -5.79 6.29 -9.35
C MET A 208 -5.01 6.49 -10.65
N PHE A 209 -4.19 5.52 -11.04
CA PHE A 209 -3.43 5.61 -12.29
C PHE A 209 -4.35 5.70 -13.51
N ARG A 210 -5.40 4.87 -13.60
CA ARG A 210 -6.38 4.96 -14.70
C ARG A 210 -7.10 6.30 -14.78
N LYS A 211 -7.33 6.94 -13.64
CA LYS A 211 -8.06 8.21 -13.55
C LYS A 211 -7.17 9.42 -13.81
N TYR A 212 -5.95 9.44 -13.26
CA TYR A 212 -5.09 10.62 -13.25
C TYR A 212 -3.87 10.52 -14.17
N ALA A 213 -3.63 9.35 -14.73
CA ALA A 213 -2.56 9.08 -15.69
C ALA A 213 -3.06 8.18 -16.84
N PRO A 214 -4.18 8.57 -17.54
CA PRO A 214 -4.75 7.75 -18.60
C PRO A 214 -3.83 7.62 -19.83
N GLU A 215 -2.79 8.45 -19.91
CA GLU A 215 -1.80 8.45 -20.98
C GLU A 215 -0.79 7.30 -20.87
N ILE A 216 -0.68 6.66 -19.71
CA ILE A 216 0.20 5.52 -19.50
C ILE A 216 -0.59 4.22 -19.30
N GLU A 217 0.00 3.10 -19.69
CA GLU A 217 -0.54 1.77 -19.49
C GLU A 217 0.06 1.16 -18.22
N CYS A 218 -0.76 1.00 -17.17
CA CYS A 218 -0.32 0.38 -15.92
C CYS A 218 -0.57 -1.11 -15.91
N ILE A 219 0.48 -1.87 -15.70
CA ILE A 219 0.48 -3.32 -15.55
C ILE A 219 0.71 -3.63 -14.07
N PRO A 220 -0.22 -4.32 -13.37
CA PRO A 220 -0.06 -4.62 -11.96
C PRO A 220 1.07 -5.63 -11.75
N ALA A 221 2.01 -5.29 -10.86
CA ALA A 221 3.07 -6.16 -10.37
C ALA A 221 2.95 -6.25 -8.85
N ALA A 222 1.94 -6.98 -8.40
CA ALA A 222 1.58 -7.08 -6.98
C ALA A 222 2.59 -7.92 -6.21
N THR A 223 2.83 -7.51 -4.96
CA THR A 223 3.68 -8.21 -3.99
C THR A 223 3.11 -8.03 -2.58
N ASP A 224 3.80 -8.47 -1.53
CA ASP A 224 3.38 -8.25 -0.14
C ASP A 224 1.92 -8.70 0.07
N TYR A 225 1.66 -9.97 -0.21
CA TYR A 225 0.33 -10.58 -0.06
C TYR A 225 0.05 -10.92 1.39
N GLN A 226 -1.11 -10.54 1.87
CA GLN A 226 -1.54 -10.74 3.24
C GLN A 226 -2.51 -11.93 3.39
N ALA A 227 -3.25 -12.27 2.32
CA ALA A 227 -4.17 -13.41 2.32
C ALA A 227 -3.50 -14.73 1.91
N LEU A 228 -2.46 -14.70 1.07
CA LEU A 228 -1.79 -15.90 0.56
C LEU A 228 -1.22 -16.82 1.64
N PRO A 229 -0.54 -16.33 2.69
CA PRO A 229 0.04 -17.19 3.72
C PRO A 229 -1.00 -18.09 4.40
N TRP A 230 -2.28 -17.71 4.34
CA TRP A 230 -3.38 -18.42 5.01
C TRP A 230 -4.08 -19.42 4.11
N LYS A 231 -3.93 -19.30 2.78
CA LYS A 231 -4.68 -20.13 1.84
C LYS A 231 -4.33 -21.61 1.95
N ASP A 232 -3.05 -21.90 2.18
CA ASP A 232 -2.51 -23.25 2.21
C ASP A 232 -2.11 -23.68 3.64
N GLU A 233 -2.27 -22.82 4.64
CA GLU A 233 -1.99 -23.15 6.03
C GLU A 233 -3.21 -23.84 6.69
N PRO A 234 -3.02 -25.02 7.29
CA PRO A 234 -4.10 -25.67 8.01
C PRO A 234 -4.54 -24.80 9.20
N PHE A 235 -5.85 -24.85 9.52
CA PHE A 235 -6.38 -24.10 10.65
C PHE A 235 -5.65 -24.46 11.95
N LYS A 236 -5.27 -23.44 12.70
CA LYS A 236 -4.66 -23.54 14.03
C LYS A 236 -5.40 -22.62 15.01
N TRP A 237 -5.47 -23.01 16.28
CA TRP A 237 -6.12 -22.21 17.32
C TRP A 237 -5.62 -20.77 17.42
N ARG A 238 -4.31 -20.55 17.17
CA ARG A 238 -3.73 -19.21 17.14
C ARG A 238 -4.41 -18.27 16.13
N HIS A 239 -5.07 -18.78 15.10
CA HIS A 239 -5.72 -17.96 14.08
C HIS A 239 -6.96 -17.22 14.57
N ILE A 240 -7.58 -17.70 15.66
CA ILE A 240 -8.75 -17.11 16.28
C ILE A 240 -8.50 -16.55 17.68
N LEU A 241 -7.27 -16.64 18.19
CA LEU A 241 -6.88 -16.00 19.44
C LEU A 241 -6.53 -14.54 19.21
N PRO A 242 -6.84 -13.65 20.18
CA PRO A 242 -6.49 -12.24 20.07
C PRO A 242 -4.97 -12.03 20.02
N ASP A 243 -4.55 -11.23 19.05
CA ASP A 243 -3.17 -10.79 18.84
C ASP A 243 -3.13 -9.28 18.54
N ILE A 244 -2.23 -8.55 19.19
CA ILE A 244 -2.17 -7.09 19.06
C ILE A 244 -1.63 -6.65 17.69
N GLY A 245 -0.71 -7.42 17.12
CA GLY A 245 -0.19 -7.19 15.78
C GLY A 245 -1.29 -7.39 14.74
N ALA A 246 -2.10 -8.46 14.90
CA ALA A 246 -3.26 -8.70 14.05
C ALA A 246 -4.28 -7.56 14.16
N PHE A 247 -4.54 -7.00 15.34
CA PHE A 247 -5.44 -5.85 15.49
C PHE A 247 -4.95 -4.64 14.69
N ALA A 248 -3.68 -4.29 14.83
CA ALA A 248 -3.08 -3.17 14.10
C ALA A 248 -3.11 -3.39 12.58
N HIS A 249 -2.78 -4.61 12.15
CA HIS A 249 -2.77 -5.01 10.75
C HIS A 249 -4.17 -4.99 10.13
N ASN A 250 -5.16 -5.57 10.81
CA ASN A 250 -6.55 -5.61 10.35
C ASN A 250 -7.15 -4.21 10.17
N ASN A 251 -6.74 -3.25 11.03
CA ASN A 251 -7.14 -1.86 10.91
C ASN A 251 -6.64 -1.23 9.59
N SER A 252 -5.49 -1.63 9.06
CA SER A 252 -4.95 -1.07 7.81
C SER A 252 -5.85 -1.34 6.61
N PHE A 253 -6.54 -2.49 6.55
CA PHE A 253 -7.46 -2.82 5.46
C PHE A 253 -8.66 -1.87 5.39
N ILE A 254 -9.13 -1.35 6.53
CA ILE A 254 -10.21 -0.35 6.54
C ILE A 254 -9.80 0.89 5.75
N HIS A 255 -8.56 1.33 5.87
CA HIS A 255 -8.05 2.47 5.10
C HIS A 255 -8.03 2.18 3.60
N GLU A 256 -7.73 0.94 3.18
CA GLU A 256 -7.77 0.55 1.78
C GLU A 256 -9.19 0.54 1.23
N TYR A 257 -10.14 -0.03 1.97
CA TYR A 257 -11.56 -0.02 1.58
C TYR A 257 -12.12 1.40 1.51
N ILE A 258 -11.90 2.22 2.54
CA ILE A 258 -12.36 3.63 2.54
C ILE A 258 -11.69 4.41 1.41
N GLY A 259 -10.38 4.21 1.19
CA GLY A 259 -9.64 4.84 0.12
C GLY A 259 -10.23 4.47 -1.25
N TYR A 260 -10.39 3.17 -1.54
CA TYR A 260 -10.90 2.71 -2.83
C TYR A 260 -12.34 3.16 -3.08
N TYR A 261 -13.28 2.87 -2.15
CA TYR A 261 -14.69 3.21 -2.32
C TYR A 261 -14.97 4.71 -2.17
N GLY A 262 -14.24 5.40 -1.30
CA GLY A 262 -14.36 6.84 -1.13
C GLY A 262 -13.99 7.61 -2.41
N TYR A 263 -12.95 7.19 -3.11
CA TYR A 263 -12.61 7.80 -4.40
C TYR A 263 -13.56 7.39 -5.53
N LYS A 264 -14.12 6.19 -5.48
CA LYS A 264 -15.05 5.70 -6.52
C LYS A 264 -16.42 6.37 -6.45
N TRP A 265 -16.90 6.72 -5.25
CA TRP A 265 -18.27 7.20 -5.06
C TRP A 265 -18.40 8.70 -4.80
N PHE A 266 -17.35 9.34 -4.27
CA PHE A 266 -17.41 10.75 -3.86
C PHE A 266 -16.49 11.69 -4.65
N ARG A 267 -15.84 11.22 -5.71
CA ARG A 267 -15.03 12.00 -6.64
C ARG A 267 -15.19 11.51 -8.07
#